data_6e20426ed48f5c7c9b5e0ea31c76fe07
#
_entry.id   6e20426ed48f5c7c9b5e0ea31c76fe07
#
_cell.length_a   1.000
_cell.length_b   1.000
_cell.length_c   1.000
_cell.angle_alpha   90.00
_cell.angle_beta   90.00
_cell.angle_gamma   90.00
#
_symmetry.space_group_name_H-M   'P 1'
#
loop_
_entity.id
_entity.type
_entity.pdbx_description
1 polymer ?
#
loop_
_entity_poly.entity_id
_entity_poly.type
_entity_poly.pdbx_seq_one_letter_code
_entity_poly.pdbx_strand_id
1 'polypeptide(L)'
;MYAGLVSGACNQAGPDAEPNLGGQLFYAGELDAHGRTMVVAANIAGAASLAATGDEAAQRLAVRDGVVDFLVNSLDEALRILKNQIRKGETGAVCIAGTAEAVDAEMLERGVLPDLVRRVEALGDGSPFISQGARRIPAAAIDDELTMVAWSVISAPAQWLPKLDAIAMECVPDEDWKSRRWLRLSPRYLGRVAKGVRILFCAEVVAAEFVRRVQERVERGEIPVAVEIQVSRQGERTDLRFAPSGAQDGAI
;
A
#
# COMPACT_ATOMS: atom_id res chain seq x y z
N MET A 1 2.22 7.85 -1.81
CA MET A 1 3.30 6.84 -1.73
C MET A 1 3.20 5.77 -2.80
N TYR A 2 2.14 4.97 -2.86
CA TYR A 2 1.94 3.95 -3.90
C TYR A 2 2.03 4.53 -5.32
N ALA A 3 1.36 5.64 -5.60
CA ALA A 3 1.43 6.31 -6.90
C ALA A 3 2.86 6.71 -7.32
N GLY A 4 3.68 7.20 -6.38
CA GLY A 4 5.08 7.52 -6.64
C GLY A 4 5.92 6.27 -6.99
N LEU A 5 5.69 5.15 -6.29
CA LEU A 5 6.36 3.88 -6.60
C LEU A 5 6.01 3.36 -7.99
N VAL A 6 4.72 3.30 -8.33
CA VAL A 6 4.30 2.77 -9.64
C VAL A 6 4.62 3.71 -10.81
N SER A 7 4.75 5.02 -10.58
CA SER A 7 5.24 5.95 -11.61
C SER A 7 6.69 5.62 -12.01
N GLY A 8 7.51 5.13 -11.09
CA GLY A 8 8.85 4.62 -11.40
C GLY A 8 8.84 3.30 -12.18
N ALA A 9 7.79 2.48 -12.04
CA ALA A 9 7.68 1.19 -12.73
C ALA A 9 7.24 1.33 -14.20
N CYS A 10 6.44 2.34 -14.52
CA CYS A 10 5.92 2.56 -15.87
C CYS A 10 7.03 2.64 -16.95
N ASN A 11 8.23 3.01 -16.58
CA ASN A 11 9.36 3.12 -17.51
C ASN A 11 10.07 1.78 -17.79
N GLN A 12 9.61 0.67 -17.17
CA GLN A 12 10.30 -0.63 -17.24
C GLN A 12 9.41 -1.78 -17.74
N ALA A 13 8.11 -1.55 -17.90
CA ALA A 13 7.20 -2.58 -18.39
C ALA A 13 7.29 -2.70 -19.92
N GLY A 14 7.33 -3.92 -20.42
CA GLY A 14 7.09 -4.19 -21.84
C GLY A 14 5.65 -3.85 -22.23
N PRO A 15 5.35 -3.75 -23.52
CA PRO A 15 4.05 -3.27 -24.00
C PRO A 15 2.84 -4.09 -23.53
N ASP A 16 3.03 -5.35 -23.15
CA ASP A 16 1.95 -6.28 -22.79
C ASP A 16 1.92 -6.63 -21.28
N ALA A 17 2.80 -6.06 -20.45
CA ALA A 17 2.90 -6.40 -19.03
C ALA A 17 2.33 -5.28 -18.16
N GLU A 18 1.51 -5.65 -17.16
CA GLU A 18 1.10 -4.71 -16.11
C GLU A 18 2.36 -4.16 -15.41
N PRO A 19 2.59 -2.83 -15.44
CA PRO A 19 3.76 -2.24 -14.82
C PRO A 19 3.85 -2.60 -13.33
N ASN A 20 5.00 -3.09 -12.88
CA ASN A 20 5.23 -3.43 -11.49
C ASN A 20 6.73 -3.30 -11.16
N LEU A 21 7.08 -3.43 -9.88
CA LEU A 21 8.44 -3.38 -9.36
C LEU A 21 9.03 -4.77 -9.11
N GLY A 22 8.48 -5.82 -9.72
CA GLY A 22 9.00 -7.17 -9.62
C GLY A 22 10.46 -7.25 -10.05
N GLY A 23 11.28 -7.95 -9.29
CA GLY A 23 12.71 -8.02 -9.51
C GLY A 23 13.54 -6.88 -8.95
N GLN A 24 12.92 -5.87 -8.29
CA GLN A 24 13.62 -4.74 -7.69
C GLN A 24 13.62 -4.83 -6.16
N LEU A 25 14.70 -4.33 -5.56
CA LEU A 25 14.86 -4.17 -4.12
C LEU A 25 14.52 -2.74 -3.70
N PHE A 26 13.49 -2.60 -2.87
CA PHE A 26 13.20 -1.36 -2.17
C PHE A 26 13.79 -1.38 -0.77
N TYR A 27 14.55 -0.35 -0.39
CA TYR A 27 15.06 -0.17 0.96
C TYR A 27 14.34 0.99 1.67
N ALA A 28 13.66 0.66 2.76
CA ALA A 28 12.89 1.62 3.54
C ALA A 28 13.72 2.36 4.60
N GLY A 29 14.91 1.86 4.95
CA GLY A 29 15.66 2.34 6.10
C GLY A 29 14.96 1.97 7.40
N GLU A 30 14.83 2.94 8.33
CA GLU A 30 14.12 2.72 9.59
C GLU A 30 12.65 2.36 9.38
N LEU A 31 12.18 1.34 10.08
CA LEU A 31 10.80 0.85 10.05
C LEU A 31 9.89 1.65 10.99
N ASP A 32 9.99 2.97 10.93
CA ASP A 32 9.09 3.92 11.58
C ASP A 32 7.69 3.90 10.93
N ALA A 33 6.76 4.74 11.36
CA ALA A 33 5.41 4.81 10.80
C ALA A 33 5.41 5.06 9.27
N HIS A 34 6.33 5.90 8.79
CA HIS A 34 6.49 6.18 7.36
C HIS A 34 7.11 4.99 6.63
N GLY A 35 8.18 4.39 7.17
CA GLY A 35 8.82 3.19 6.62
C GLY A 35 7.85 2.03 6.48
N ARG A 36 7.00 1.78 7.48
CA ARG A 36 5.94 0.77 7.42
C ARG A 36 4.97 1.00 6.26
N THR A 37 4.53 2.24 6.09
CA THR A 37 3.62 2.60 5.00
C THR A 37 4.29 2.43 3.64
N MET A 38 5.58 2.75 3.53
CA MET A 38 6.35 2.59 2.30
C MET A 38 6.60 1.12 1.95
N VAL A 39 6.90 0.26 2.94
CA VAL A 39 7.03 -1.19 2.74
C VAL A 39 5.72 -1.79 2.21
N VAL A 40 4.58 -1.44 2.81
CA VAL A 40 3.27 -1.90 2.32
C VAL A 40 3.02 -1.43 0.88
N ALA A 41 3.30 -0.15 0.59
CA ALA A 41 3.12 0.40 -0.76
C ALA A 41 4.05 -0.27 -1.78
N ALA A 42 5.30 -0.56 -1.41
CA ALA A 42 6.28 -1.25 -2.25
C ALA A 42 5.83 -2.70 -2.55
N ASN A 43 5.31 -3.41 -1.54
CA ASN A 43 4.76 -4.75 -1.73
C ASN A 43 3.56 -4.76 -2.69
N ILE A 44 2.63 -3.78 -2.57
CA ILE A 44 1.52 -3.62 -3.52
C ILE A 44 2.05 -3.31 -4.92
N ALA A 45 3.11 -2.50 -5.01
CA ALA A 45 3.76 -2.18 -6.30
C ALA A 45 4.55 -3.36 -6.90
N GLY A 46 4.87 -4.39 -6.12
CA GLY A 46 5.53 -5.62 -6.58
C GLY A 46 7.01 -5.75 -6.20
N ALA A 47 7.59 -4.79 -5.47
CA ALA A 47 8.99 -4.85 -5.05
C ALA A 47 9.22 -5.86 -3.92
N ALA A 48 10.43 -6.38 -3.83
CA ALA A 48 10.96 -6.96 -2.60
C ALA A 48 11.45 -5.82 -1.69
N SER A 49 11.16 -5.90 -0.39
CA SER A 49 11.39 -4.79 0.55
C SER A 49 12.34 -5.18 1.68
N LEU A 50 13.28 -4.29 1.99
CA LEU A 50 14.17 -4.39 3.15
C LEU A 50 13.92 -3.19 4.06
N ALA A 51 13.85 -3.44 5.36
CA ALA A 51 13.80 -2.42 6.41
C ALA A 51 14.62 -2.84 7.61
N ALA A 52 14.88 -1.93 8.54
CA ALA A 52 15.56 -2.22 9.77
C ALA A 52 14.89 -1.47 10.93
N THR A 53 14.91 -2.03 12.13
CA THR A 53 14.60 -1.31 13.36
C THR A 53 15.18 -2.02 14.57
N GLY A 54 15.81 -1.25 15.48
CA GLY A 54 16.29 -1.73 16.77
C GLY A 54 15.17 -1.83 17.85
N ASP A 55 13.99 -1.29 17.57
CA ASP A 55 12.86 -1.32 18.50
C ASP A 55 12.10 -2.65 18.42
N GLU A 56 12.25 -3.49 19.46
CA GLU A 56 11.55 -4.77 19.54
C GLU A 56 10.03 -4.65 19.50
N ALA A 57 9.45 -3.56 20.00
CA ALA A 57 8.00 -3.36 19.95
C ALA A 57 7.54 -3.10 18.51
N ALA A 58 8.30 -2.29 17.75
CA ALA A 58 8.08 -2.06 16.34
C ALA A 58 8.26 -3.34 15.51
N GLN A 59 9.27 -4.17 15.82
CA GLN A 59 9.49 -5.48 15.18
C GLN A 59 8.28 -6.40 15.34
N ARG A 60 7.83 -6.60 16.59
CA ARG A 60 6.66 -7.44 16.91
C ARG A 60 5.40 -6.93 16.24
N LEU A 61 5.21 -5.61 16.23
CA LEU A 61 4.07 -4.96 15.59
C LEU A 61 4.08 -5.18 14.06
N ALA A 62 5.24 -5.04 13.43
CA ALA A 62 5.39 -5.19 11.98
C ALA A 62 5.06 -6.62 11.50
N VAL A 63 5.53 -7.63 12.24
CA VAL A 63 5.19 -9.05 11.94
C VAL A 63 3.72 -9.33 12.21
N ARG A 64 3.20 -8.89 13.36
CA ARG A 64 1.79 -9.09 13.74
C ARG A 64 0.84 -8.48 12.71
N ASP A 65 1.14 -7.28 12.26
CA ASP A 65 0.30 -6.55 11.31
C ASP A 65 0.53 -7.00 9.85
N GLY A 66 1.52 -7.87 9.61
CA GLY A 66 1.84 -8.39 8.28
C GLY A 66 2.49 -7.35 7.36
N VAL A 67 3.16 -6.34 7.95
CA VAL A 67 3.94 -5.34 7.21
C VAL A 67 5.21 -5.99 6.67
N VAL A 68 5.83 -6.88 7.47
CA VAL A 68 6.97 -7.69 7.07
C VAL A 68 6.63 -9.18 7.17
N ASP A 69 7.18 -9.96 6.25
CA ASP A 69 7.02 -11.41 6.20
C ASP A 69 8.04 -12.11 7.09
N PHE A 70 9.23 -11.52 7.22
CA PHE A 70 10.36 -12.10 7.95
C PHE A 70 11.04 -11.05 8.82
N LEU A 71 11.38 -11.47 10.06
CA LEU A 71 12.29 -10.77 10.95
C LEU A 71 13.57 -11.59 11.05
N VAL A 72 14.71 -10.98 10.76
CA VAL A 72 16.03 -11.63 10.75
C VAL A 72 17.04 -10.82 11.55
N ASN A 73 18.19 -11.44 11.88
CA ASN A 73 19.20 -10.81 12.73
C ASN A 73 20.43 -10.31 11.96
N SER A 74 20.51 -10.59 10.66
CA SER A 74 21.67 -10.19 9.85
C SER A 74 21.30 -9.85 8.40
N LEU A 75 22.17 -9.06 7.77
CA LEU A 75 22.07 -8.74 6.35
C LEU A 75 22.20 -10.01 5.49
N ASP A 76 23.02 -10.98 5.88
CA ASP A 76 23.17 -12.25 5.13
C ASP A 76 21.86 -13.05 5.07
N GLU A 77 21.15 -13.14 6.18
CA GLU A 77 19.83 -13.80 6.22
C GLU A 77 18.83 -13.06 5.35
N ALA A 78 18.77 -11.72 5.48
CA ALA A 78 17.90 -10.87 4.66
C ALA A 78 18.19 -11.07 3.16
N LEU A 79 19.45 -11.00 2.75
CA LEU A 79 19.83 -11.15 1.35
C LEU A 79 19.55 -12.55 0.80
N ARG A 80 19.63 -13.61 1.61
CA ARG A 80 19.28 -14.97 1.21
C ARG A 80 17.80 -15.07 0.82
N ILE A 81 16.93 -14.45 1.60
CA ILE A 81 15.50 -14.41 1.33
C ILE A 81 15.22 -13.53 0.11
N LEU A 82 15.70 -12.28 0.14
CA LEU A 82 15.41 -11.26 -0.88
C LEU A 82 15.91 -11.65 -2.27
N LYS A 83 17.11 -12.25 -2.39
CA LYS A 83 17.64 -12.72 -3.69
C LYS A 83 16.71 -13.71 -4.38
N ASN A 84 16.04 -14.57 -3.61
CA ASN A 84 15.08 -15.51 -4.18
C ASN A 84 13.81 -14.79 -4.68
N GLN A 85 13.29 -13.86 -3.90
CA GLN A 85 12.12 -13.07 -4.27
C GLN A 85 12.39 -12.20 -5.50
N ILE A 86 13.51 -11.47 -5.50
CA ILE A 86 13.94 -10.62 -6.62
C ILE A 86 14.08 -11.45 -7.90
N ARG A 87 14.76 -12.62 -7.84
CA ARG A 87 14.95 -13.49 -9.00
C ARG A 87 13.63 -13.99 -9.59
N LYS A 88 12.62 -14.21 -8.77
CA LYS A 88 11.30 -14.67 -9.20
C LYS A 88 10.37 -13.52 -9.61
N GLY A 89 10.75 -12.27 -9.36
CA GLY A 89 9.86 -11.12 -9.52
C GLY A 89 8.71 -11.10 -8.51
N GLU A 90 8.89 -11.79 -7.36
CA GLU A 90 7.91 -11.88 -6.29
C GLU A 90 8.15 -10.82 -5.21
N THR A 91 7.09 -10.45 -4.51
CA THR A 91 7.17 -9.57 -3.35
C THR A 91 7.59 -10.34 -2.11
N GLY A 92 8.29 -9.66 -1.22
CA GLY A 92 8.58 -10.16 0.11
C GLY A 92 9.21 -9.05 0.93
N ALA A 93 8.79 -8.91 2.17
CA ALA A 93 9.27 -7.87 3.07
C ALA A 93 10.08 -8.48 4.22
N VAL A 94 11.32 -8.01 4.35
CA VAL A 94 12.24 -8.46 5.40
C VAL A 94 12.62 -7.28 6.28
N CYS A 95 12.59 -7.48 7.61
CA CYS A 95 13.11 -6.53 8.59
C CYS A 95 14.33 -7.12 9.27
N ILE A 96 15.42 -6.35 9.37
CA ILE A 96 16.59 -6.69 10.18
C ILE A 96 16.38 -6.14 11.60
N ALA A 97 16.59 -6.98 12.61
CA ALA A 97 16.57 -6.60 14.02
C ALA A 97 17.86 -5.85 14.38
N GLY A 98 17.93 -4.58 14.02
CA GLY A 98 19.08 -3.70 14.19
C GLY A 98 18.74 -2.28 13.78
N THR A 99 19.59 -1.32 14.10
CA THR A 99 19.36 0.07 13.71
C THR A 99 19.56 0.25 12.20
N ALA A 100 18.80 1.16 11.60
CA ALA A 100 18.93 1.45 10.17
C ALA A 100 20.34 1.92 9.82
N GLU A 101 20.97 2.73 10.69
CA GLU A 101 22.34 3.23 10.48
C GLU A 101 23.37 2.10 10.40
N ALA A 102 23.24 1.07 11.24
CA ALA A 102 24.14 -0.07 11.21
C ALA A 102 23.97 -0.89 9.93
N VAL A 103 22.72 -1.07 9.49
CA VAL A 103 22.41 -1.77 8.26
C VAL A 103 22.87 -0.96 7.04
N ASP A 104 22.68 0.36 7.03
CA ASP A 104 23.18 1.25 5.99
C ASP A 104 24.71 1.11 5.83
N ALA A 105 25.44 1.18 6.95
CA ALA A 105 26.90 1.06 6.95
C ALA A 105 27.36 -0.29 6.39
N GLU A 106 26.73 -1.39 6.85
CA GLU A 106 27.07 -2.74 6.36
C GLU A 106 26.73 -2.94 4.87
N MET A 107 25.57 -2.41 4.42
CA MET A 107 25.20 -2.48 3.01
C MET A 107 26.21 -1.73 2.12
N LEU A 108 26.63 -0.54 2.53
CA LEU A 108 27.61 0.28 1.79
C LEU A 108 28.98 -0.36 1.77
N GLU A 109 29.47 -0.86 2.92
CA GLU A 109 30.77 -1.56 3.02
C GLU A 109 30.81 -2.78 2.11
N ARG A 110 29.71 -3.51 2.02
CA ARG A 110 29.62 -4.75 1.22
C ARG A 110 29.17 -4.52 -0.23
N GLY A 111 28.91 -3.29 -0.63
CA GLY A 111 28.45 -2.96 -1.98
C GLY A 111 27.04 -3.51 -2.28
N VAL A 112 26.20 -3.67 -1.27
CA VAL A 112 24.79 -4.07 -1.43
C VAL A 112 23.97 -2.84 -1.72
N LEU A 113 23.55 -2.67 -2.97
CA LEU A 113 22.80 -1.49 -3.41
C LEU A 113 21.33 -1.85 -3.64
N PRO A 114 20.39 -1.11 -3.05
CA PRO A 114 18.99 -1.21 -3.41
C PRO A 114 18.72 -0.52 -4.76
N ASP A 115 17.69 -0.96 -5.47
CA ASP A 115 17.24 -0.27 -6.69
C ASP A 115 16.46 1.01 -6.35
N LEU A 116 15.74 0.98 -5.24
CA LEU A 116 14.86 2.05 -4.80
C LEU A 116 15.09 2.36 -3.32
N VAL A 117 15.15 3.64 -2.98
CA VAL A 117 15.22 4.12 -1.60
C VAL A 117 14.10 5.10 -1.30
N ARG A 118 13.66 5.12 -0.03
CA ARG A 118 12.70 6.14 0.42
C ARG A 118 13.36 7.52 0.45
N ARG A 119 12.55 8.55 0.28
CA ARG A 119 12.98 9.93 0.55
C ARG A 119 13.07 10.14 2.06
N VAL A 120 14.23 10.53 2.54
CA VAL A 120 14.44 11.02 3.90
C VAL A 120 14.70 12.51 3.79
N GLU A 121 13.79 13.35 4.27
CA GLU A 121 13.86 14.80 4.10
C GLU A 121 15.10 15.40 4.78
N ALA A 122 15.54 14.82 5.91
CA ALA A 122 16.71 15.24 6.66
C ALA A 122 18.03 15.05 5.91
N LEU A 123 18.12 14.15 4.95
CA LEU A 123 19.35 13.85 4.20
C LEU A 123 19.43 14.58 2.86
N GLY A 124 18.38 15.29 2.46
CA GLY A 124 18.33 15.95 1.15
C GLY A 124 18.69 14.99 0.00
N ASP A 125 19.56 15.41 -0.92
CA ASP A 125 20.10 14.57 -2.00
C ASP A 125 21.35 13.78 -1.59
N GLY A 126 21.74 13.83 -0.31
CA GLY A 126 22.97 13.26 0.21
C GLY A 126 22.93 11.77 0.60
N SER A 127 21.89 11.01 0.20
CA SER A 127 21.90 9.57 0.47
C SER A 127 23.03 8.88 -0.29
N PRO A 128 23.93 8.14 0.39
CA PRO A 128 25.05 7.45 -0.25
C PRO A 128 24.59 6.36 -1.24
N PHE A 129 23.38 5.83 -1.08
CA PHE A 129 22.81 4.87 -2.03
C PHE A 129 22.45 5.53 -3.37
N ILE A 130 21.98 6.78 -3.34
CA ILE A 130 21.63 7.53 -4.56
C ILE A 130 22.89 7.87 -5.36
N SER A 131 23.98 8.28 -4.68
CA SER A 131 25.25 8.55 -5.35
C SER A 131 25.85 7.32 -6.03
N GLN A 132 25.45 6.11 -5.60
CA GLN A 132 25.88 4.83 -6.16
C GLN A 132 24.86 4.22 -7.14
N GLY A 133 23.77 4.94 -7.49
CA GLY A 133 22.85 4.54 -8.55
C GLY A 133 21.46 4.09 -8.09
N ALA A 134 21.17 4.06 -6.79
CA ALA A 134 19.81 3.83 -6.31
C ALA A 134 18.88 4.98 -6.75
N ARG A 135 17.68 4.64 -7.13
CA ARG A 135 16.67 5.64 -7.51
C ARG A 135 15.86 6.06 -6.28
N ARG A 136 15.62 7.34 -6.16
CA ARG A 136 14.70 7.87 -5.15
C ARG A 136 13.27 7.68 -5.61
N ILE A 137 12.40 7.24 -4.70
CA ILE A 137 10.97 7.25 -4.96
C ILE A 137 10.51 8.72 -5.04
N PRO A 138 9.87 9.13 -6.14
CA PRO A 138 9.33 10.47 -6.27
C PRO A 138 8.39 10.77 -5.11
N ALA A 139 8.40 12.00 -4.59
CA ALA A 139 7.31 12.46 -3.74
C ALA A 139 6.02 12.27 -4.56
N ALA A 140 5.06 11.54 -4.02
CA ALA A 140 3.75 11.53 -4.62
C ALA A 140 3.24 12.98 -4.57
N ALA A 141 3.20 13.64 -5.71
CA ALA A 141 2.33 14.79 -5.83
C ALA A 141 0.93 14.28 -5.46
N ILE A 142 0.31 14.88 -4.46
CA ILE A 142 -1.11 14.70 -4.26
C ILE A 142 -1.68 15.31 -5.54
N ASP A 143 -2.23 14.45 -6.40
CA ASP A 143 -2.92 14.90 -7.57
C ASP A 143 -4.24 15.49 -7.06
N ASP A 144 -4.31 16.81 -7.00
CA ASP A 144 -5.48 17.55 -6.50
C ASP A 144 -6.74 17.29 -7.37
N GLU A 145 -6.56 16.66 -8.53
CA GLU A 145 -7.66 16.22 -9.39
C GLU A 145 -8.29 14.90 -8.94
N LEU A 146 -7.57 14.12 -8.10
CA LEU A 146 -8.09 12.86 -7.60
C LEU A 146 -9.03 13.05 -6.40
N THR A 147 -10.08 12.26 -6.40
CA THR A 147 -11.02 12.12 -5.30
C THR A 147 -10.61 10.92 -4.44
N MET A 148 -10.51 11.12 -3.14
CA MET A 148 -10.36 10.04 -2.18
C MET A 148 -11.74 9.48 -1.85
N VAL A 149 -11.91 8.18 -2.00
CA VAL A 149 -13.09 7.45 -1.53
C VAL A 149 -12.64 6.43 -0.50
N ALA A 150 -13.22 6.48 0.69
CA ALA A 150 -13.04 5.46 1.72
C ALA A 150 -14.38 4.80 2.04
N TRP A 151 -14.37 3.49 2.27
CA TRP A 151 -15.60 2.77 2.64
C TRP A 151 -15.34 1.77 3.75
N SER A 152 -16.37 1.57 4.55
CA SER A 152 -16.39 0.63 5.66
C SER A 152 -17.77 0.02 5.83
N VAL A 153 -17.83 -1.08 6.56
CA VAL A 153 -19.07 -1.73 6.99
C VAL A 153 -18.99 -2.03 8.48
N ILE A 154 -20.09 -1.82 9.18
CA ILE A 154 -20.16 -2.02 10.64
C ILE A 154 -20.27 -3.51 10.95
N SER A 155 -21.07 -4.26 10.18
CA SER A 155 -21.36 -5.66 10.44
C SER A 155 -20.69 -6.57 9.42
N ALA A 156 -20.07 -7.66 9.88
CA ALA A 156 -19.45 -8.70 9.07
C ALA A 156 -18.48 -8.17 7.97
N PRO A 157 -17.47 -7.32 8.32
CA PRO A 157 -16.59 -6.71 7.33
C PRO A 157 -15.85 -7.72 6.46
N ALA A 158 -15.49 -8.87 7.00
CA ALA A 158 -14.81 -9.93 6.24
C ALA A 158 -15.68 -10.49 5.10
N GLN A 159 -17.00 -10.43 5.23
CA GLN A 159 -17.94 -10.89 4.21
C GLN A 159 -18.28 -9.78 3.19
N TRP A 160 -18.44 -8.54 3.66
CA TRP A 160 -19.03 -7.47 2.84
C TRP A 160 -18.00 -6.57 2.17
N LEU A 161 -16.83 -6.33 2.80
CA LEU A 161 -15.79 -5.53 2.17
C LEU A 161 -15.32 -6.10 0.82
N PRO A 162 -15.09 -7.42 0.64
CA PRO A 162 -14.73 -7.96 -0.67
C PRO A 162 -15.80 -7.73 -1.75
N LYS A 163 -17.08 -7.68 -1.38
CA LYS A 163 -18.17 -7.39 -2.32
C LYS A 163 -18.20 -5.91 -2.71
N LEU A 164 -17.92 -5.01 -1.77
CA LEU A 164 -17.76 -3.59 -2.07
C LEU A 164 -16.50 -3.33 -2.90
N ASP A 165 -15.40 -4.03 -2.60
CA ASP A 165 -14.17 -3.96 -3.38
C ASP A 165 -14.42 -4.42 -4.85
N ALA A 166 -15.27 -5.43 -5.06
CA ALA A 166 -15.68 -5.86 -6.41
C ALA A 166 -16.51 -4.78 -7.14
N ILE A 167 -17.44 -4.11 -6.44
CA ILE A 167 -18.20 -2.99 -7.01
C ILE A 167 -17.26 -1.85 -7.40
N ALA A 168 -16.29 -1.51 -6.53
CA ALA A 168 -15.28 -0.50 -6.83
C ALA A 168 -14.46 -0.89 -8.06
N MET A 169 -14.06 -2.16 -8.16
CA MET A 169 -13.33 -2.68 -9.32
C MET A 169 -14.11 -2.56 -10.63
N GLU A 170 -15.43 -2.78 -10.61
CA GLU A 170 -16.31 -2.60 -11.78
C GLU A 170 -16.44 -1.14 -12.22
N CYS A 171 -16.22 -0.17 -11.31
CA CYS A 171 -16.28 1.26 -11.62
C CYS A 171 -14.96 1.81 -12.19
N VAL A 172 -13.85 1.11 -11.93
CA VAL A 172 -12.53 1.56 -12.39
C VAL A 172 -12.30 1.12 -13.84
N PRO A 173 -11.98 2.04 -14.76
CA PRO A 173 -11.65 1.70 -16.16
C PRO A 173 -10.51 0.68 -16.28
N ASP A 174 -10.53 -0.13 -17.33
CA ASP A 174 -9.49 -1.15 -17.56
C ASP A 174 -8.11 -0.53 -17.75
N GLU A 175 -8.04 0.66 -18.30
CA GLU A 175 -6.82 1.44 -18.54
C GLU A 175 -6.19 1.96 -17.24
N ASP A 176 -6.99 2.13 -16.17
CA ASP A 176 -6.48 2.53 -14.85
C ASP A 176 -5.96 1.31 -14.06
N TRP A 177 -4.92 0.70 -14.62
CA TRP A 177 -4.25 -0.45 -14.00
C TRP A 177 -3.73 -0.15 -12.58
N LYS A 178 -3.39 1.12 -12.27
CA LYS A 178 -2.89 1.52 -10.94
C LYS A 178 -3.97 1.34 -9.88
N SER A 179 -5.15 1.89 -10.10
CA SER A 179 -6.29 1.74 -9.20
C SER A 179 -6.77 0.29 -9.11
N ARG A 180 -6.80 -0.42 -10.24
CA ARG A 180 -7.18 -1.85 -10.30
C ARG A 180 -6.19 -2.73 -9.52
N ARG A 181 -4.90 -2.49 -9.66
CA ARG A 181 -3.85 -3.19 -8.88
C ARG A 181 -3.98 -2.89 -7.39
N TRP A 182 -4.20 -1.62 -7.03
CA TRP A 182 -4.43 -1.22 -5.65
C TRP A 182 -5.62 -1.96 -5.03
N LEU A 183 -6.77 -1.95 -5.68
CA LEU A 183 -7.98 -2.65 -5.21
C LEU A 183 -7.76 -4.15 -5.05
N ARG A 184 -7.05 -4.78 -5.97
CA ARG A 184 -6.75 -6.22 -5.93
C ARG A 184 -5.80 -6.61 -4.80
N LEU A 185 -4.78 -5.81 -4.53
CA LEU A 185 -3.68 -6.18 -3.64
C LEU A 185 -3.72 -5.52 -2.26
N SER A 186 -4.28 -4.31 -2.13
CA SER A 186 -4.33 -3.60 -0.85
C SER A 186 -5.05 -4.38 0.25
N PRO A 187 -6.13 -5.16 0.01
CA PRO A 187 -6.75 -5.96 1.05
C PRO A 187 -5.81 -7.00 1.68
N ARG A 188 -4.88 -7.53 0.88
CA ARG A 188 -3.88 -8.49 1.37
C ARG A 188 -2.87 -7.84 2.32
N TYR A 189 -2.36 -6.66 1.94
CA TYR A 189 -1.26 -6.00 2.65
C TYR A 189 -1.73 -5.03 3.73
N LEU A 190 -2.93 -4.45 3.59
CA LEU A 190 -3.51 -3.52 4.56
C LEU A 190 -4.54 -4.17 5.49
N GLY A 191 -4.97 -5.40 5.23
CA GLY A 191 -6.09 -6.03 5.91
C GLY A 191 -5.99 -6.08 7.44
N ARG A 192 -4.79 -6.20 7.99
CA ARG A 192 -4.56 -6.18 9.44
C ARG A 192 -4.37 -4.77 10.01
N VAL A 193 -3.83 -3.85 9.21
CA VAL A 193 -3.55 -2.45 9.61
C VAL A 193 -4.80 -1.60 9.47
N ALA A 194 -5.52 -1.74 8.36
CA ALA A 194 -6.74 -1.00 8.05
C ALA A 194 -7.99 -1.86 8.29
N LYS A 195 -8.15 -2.33 9.52
CA LYS A 195 -9.26 -3.19 9.94
C LYS A 195 -10.63 -2.59 9.59
N GLY A 196 -11.18 -3.03 8.47
CA GLY A 196 -12.53 -2.69 8.10
C GLY A 196 -12.70 -1.42 7.27
N VAL A 197 -11.63 -0.71 6.90
CA VAL A 197 -11.67 0.46 6.01
C VAL A 197 -10.93 0.17 4.72
N ARG A 198 -11.48 0.59 3.58
CA ARG A 198 -10.85 0.61 2.28
C ARG A 198 -10.70 2.04 1.79
N ILE A 199 -9.66 2.31 1.03
CA ILE A 199 -9.40 3.65 0.47
C ILE A 199 -8.96 3.49 -0.98
N LEU A 200 -9.52 4.34 -1.83
CA LEU A 200 -9.14 4.48 -3.23
C LEU A 200 -8.98 5.97 -3.57
N PHE A 201 -7.96 6.30 -4.34
CA PHE A 201 -7.82 7.60 -5.00
C PHE A 201 -8.11 7.39 -6.48
N CYS A 202 -9.12 8.05 -7.01
CA CYS A 202 -9.62 7.88 -8.37
C CYS A 202 -10.21 9.16 -8.95
N ALA A 203 -10.54 9.14 -10.23
CA ALA A 203 -11.28 10.24 -10.85
C ALA A 203 -12.66 10.41 -10.20
N GLU A 204 -13.16 11.65 -10.16
CA GLU A 204 -14.44 11.98 -9.52
C GLU A 204 -15.61 11.14 -10.08
N VAL A 205 -15.62 10.91 -11.40
CA VAL A 205 -16.66 10.10 -12.05
C VAL A 205 -16.67 8.66 -11.55
N VAL A 206 -15.52 8.09 -11.22
CA VAL A 206 -15.39 6.73 -10.65
C VAL A 206 -15.94 6.72 -9.22
N ALA A 207 -15.59 7.74 -8.43
CA ALA A 207 -16.08 7.91 -7.07
C ALA A 207 -17.62 8.03 -7.04
N ALA A 208 -18.18 8.89 -7.88
CA ALA A 208 -19.63 9.10 -7.98
C ALA A 208 -20.36 7.82 -8.42
N GLU A 209 -19.84 7.12 -9.41
CA GLU A 209 -20.42 5.85 -9.90
C GLU A 209 -20.37 4.76 -8.83
N PHE A 210 -19.27 4.65 -8.08
CA PHE A 210 -19.17 3.71 -6.97
C PHE A 210 -20.23 3.98 -5.89
N VAL A 211 -20.37 5.24 -5.46
CA VAL A 211 -21.37 5.66 -4.47
C VAL A 211 -22.79 5.30 -4.95
N ARG A 212 -23.11 5.65 -6.19
CA ARG A 212 -24.42 5.36 -6.81
C ARG A 212 -24.72 3.85 -6.81
N ARG A 213 -23.78 3.02 -7.26
CA ARG A 213 -23.97 1.57 -7.32
C ARG A 213 -24.12 0.94 -5.94
N VAL A 214 -23.36 1.40 -4.95
CA VAL A 214 -23.50 0.92 -3.57
C VAL A 214 -24.87 1.28 -3.03
N GLN A 215 -25.32 2.53 -3.20
CA GLN A 215 -26.65 2.98 -2.79
C GLN A 215 -27.76 2.11 -3.40
N GLU A 216 -27.76 1.93 -4.72
CA GLU A 216 -28.75 1.09 -5.42
C GLU A 216 -28.80 -0.36 -4.91
N ARG A 217 -27.64 -0.95 -4.63
CA ARG A 217 -27.58 -2.35 -4.13
C ARG A 217 -28.08 -2.44 -2.67
N VAL A 218 -27.85 -1.41 -1.85
CA VAL A 218 -28.42 -1.34 -0.49
C VAL A 218 -29.94 -1.19 -0.56
N GLU A 219 -30.44 -0.28 -1.41
CA GLU A 219 -31.89 -0.06 -1.60
C GLU A 219 -32.62 -1.30 -2.13
N ARG A 220 -31.96 -2.10 -2.98
CA ARG A 220 -32.51 -3.39 -3.46
C ARG A 220 -32.39 -4.53 -2.45
N GLY A 221 -31.76 -4.30 -1.28
CA GLY A 221 -31.53 -5.32 -0.27
C GLY A 221 -30.43 -6.34 -0.61
N GLU A 222 -29.65 -6.10 -1.68
CA GLU A 222 -28.51 -6.95 -2.05
C GLU A 222 -27.35 -6.82 -1.06
N ILE A 223 -27.26 -5.67 -0.40
CA ILE A 223 -26.32 -5.39 0.69
C ILE A 223 -27.14 -5.12 1.96
N PRO A 224 -27.39 -6.13 2.79
CA PRO A 224 -28.23 -6.04 3.97
C PRO A 224 -27.51 -5.51 5.21
N VAL A 225 -26.44 -4.74 5.04
CA VAL A 225 -25.64 -4.13 6.11
C VAL A 225 -25.45 -2.65 5.87
N ALA A 226 -25.27 -1.88 6.94
CA ALA A 226 -24.95 -0.47 6.82
C ALA A 226 -23.55 -0.28 6.24
N VAL A 227 -23.45 0.54 5.20
CA VAL A 227 -22.20 0.93 4.53
C VAL A 227 -21.96 2.41 4.80
N GLU A 228 -20.77 2.72 5.24
CA GLU A 228 -20.29 4.09 5.41
C GLU A 228 -19.29 4.40 4.29
N ILE A 229 -19.51 5.50 3.59
CA ILE A 229 -18.62 5.97 2.53
C ILE A 229 -18.23 7.41 2.83
N GLN A 230 -16.95 7.68 2.81
CA GLN A 230 -16.38 9.01 2.87
C GLN A 230 -15.82 9.37 1.51
N VAL A 231 -16.22 10.53 1.00
CA VAL A 231 -15.65 11.12 -0.22
C VAL A 231 -14.95 12.42 0.16
N SER A 232 -13.72 12.60 -0.29
CA SER A 232 -12.96 13.83 -0.03
C SER A 232 -12.23 14.28 -1.29
N ARG A 233 -12.37 15.58 -1.62
CA ARG A 233 -11.71 16.23 -2.75
C ARG A 233 -11.34 17.66 -2.39
N GLN A 234 -10.10 18.07 -2.66
CA GLN A 234 -9.61 19.44 -2.45
C GLN A 234 -9.91 20.01 -1.04
N GLY A 235 -9.90 19.14 -0.02
CA GLY A 235 -10.17 19.53 1.36
C GLY A 235 -11.66 19.51 1.75
N GLU A 236 -12.58 19.40 0.79
CA GLU A 236 -13.99 19.14 1.07
C GLU A 236 -14.22 17.67 1.38
N ARG A 237 -15.01 17.39 2.39
CA ARG A 237 -15.34 16.04 2.85
C ARG A 237 -16.84 15.85 2.93
N THR A 238 -17.32 14.75 2.36
CA THR A 238 -18.71 14.30 2.46
C THR A 238 -18.74 12.90 3.05
N ASP A 239 -19.48 12.72 4.13
CA ASP A 239 -19.72 11.43 4.78
C ASP A 239 -21.14 10.96 4.41
N LEU A 240 -21.24 9.76 3.86
CA LEU A 240 -22.48 9.13 3.41
C LEU A 240 -22.68 7.83 4.18
N ARG A 241 -23.94 7.56 4.57
CA ARG A 241 -24.33 6.31 5.21
C ARG A 241 -25.54 5.73 4.50
N PHE A 242 -25.39 4.51 4.00
CA PHE A 242 -26.47 3.76 3.38
C PHE A 242 -26.84 2.59 4.31
N ALA A 243 -28.10 2.51 4.70
CA ALA A 243 -28.62 1.45 5.53
C ALA A 243 -29.82 0.77 4.85
N PRO A 244 -29.96 -0.55 4.93
CA PRO A 244 -31.10 -1.25 4.39
C PRO A 244 -32.40 -0.79 5.09
N SER A 245 -33.50 -0.72 4.32
CA SER A 245 -34.81 -0.37 4.84
C SER A 245 -35.24 -1.38 5.92
N GLY A 246 -35.26 -0.96 7.19
CA GLY A 246 -35.60 -1.82 8.34
C GLY A 246 -34.50 -2.04 9.36
N ALA A 247 -33.29 -1.53 9.16
CA ALA A 247 -32.27 -1.47 10.21
C ALA A 247 -32.65 -0.36 11.21
N GLN A 248 -33.39 -0.71 12.25
CA GLN A 248 -33.57 0.18 13.40
C GLN A 248 -32.20 0.41 14.04
N ASP A 249 -31.88 1.69 14.29
CA ASP A 249 -30.74 2.07 15.12
C ASP A 249 -30.93 1.43 16.49
N GLY A 250 -30.27 0.31 16.71
CA GLY A 250 -30.09 -0.25 18.03
C GLY A 250 -29.18 0.69 18.81
N ALA A 251 -29.78 1.67 19.46
CA ALA A 251 -29.12 2.43 20.49
C ALA A 251 -28.72 1.47 21.61
N ILE A 252 -27.44 1.37 21.88
CA ILE A 252 -26.87 0.99 23.19
C ILE A 252 -25.87 2.08 23.56
#